data_a762e6cdb73a96f593fad5fb1b2a99dc
#
_entry.id   a762e6cdb73a96f593fad5fb1b2a99dc
#
_cell.length_a   1.000
_cell.length_b   1.000
_cell.length_c   1.000
_cell.angle_alpha   90.00
_cell.angle_beta   90.00
_cell.angle_gamma   90.00
#
_symmetry.space_group_name_H-M   'P 1'
#
loop_
_entity.id
_entity.type
_entity.pdbx_description
1 polymer ?
#
loop_
_entity_poly.entity_id
_entity_poly.type
_entity_poly.pdbx_seq_one_letter_code
_entity_poly.pdbx_strand_id
1 'polypeptide(L)'
;MSHERRGRGVVCRGLAASVDLRLLRSAGRERRCDAHPTIRLIQHQQPMKILLSNDDGFQAPGIVALYEALTTLADGKCVAPEHNNSAKSSALTLHSPLYVHQAANGFRYVNGTPADCVHIALTGLLGYRPDLVVSGINNGANMGGDTIYSGTVGAAMEGYLFGIPAIAFSQVDKGWGEIESAAAKAREIVQQLMGNRLVSPAESSDAASWLLNVNIPNMPLDALKPLKLCRLGRRHAAERVIVQDSPRGEKMYWIGGAGAAKDDADGTDFHATAQGHVSMTPLKVDLTDHDNLGYWAQTAARMQAFVAVEGVR
;
A
#
# COMPACT_ATOMS: atom_id res chain seq x y z
N MET A 1 -51.66 36.56 -3.41
CA MET A 1 -51.24 36.74 -4.80
C MET A 1 -50.08 35.79 -4.99
N SER A 2 -50.27 34.54 -5.22
CA SER A 2 -50.54 33.71 -6.39
C SER A 2 -49.56 34.00 -7.55
N HIS A 3 -48.60 33.11 -7.75
CA HIS A 3 -48.32 32.54 -9.06
C HIS A 3 -47.46 31.27 -8.97
N GLU A 4 -48.13 30.12 -9.14
CA GLU A 4 -47.56 28.86 -9.56
C GLU A 4 -47.01 28.95 -10.99
N ARG A 5 -45.89 28.33 -11.25
CA ARG A 5 -45.55 27.82 -12.61
C ARG A 5 -45.04 26.39 -12.53
N ARG A 6 -45.84 25.50 -13.04
CA ARG A 6 -45.52 24.09 -13.34
C ARG A 6 -44.52 24.02 -14.50
N GLY A 7 -43.50 23.21 -14.36
CA GLY A 7 -42.57 22.81 -15.42
C GLY A 7 -42.61 21.30 -15.66
N ARG A 8 -42.90 20.92 -16.88
CA ARG A 8 -43.26 19.56 -17.37
C ARG A 8 -42.04 18.60 -17.32
N GLY A 9 -42.28 17.39 -16.81
CA GLY A 9 -41.39 16.27 -16.98
C GLY A 9 -41.48 15.67 -18.41
N VAL A 10 -40.34 15.36 -18.99
CA VAL A 10 -40.24 14.58 -20.23
C VAL A 10 -39.98 13.13 -19.87
N VAL A 11 -40.98 12.29 -20.14
CA VAL A 11 -40.90 10.85 -20.02
C VAL A 11 -40.45 10.29 -21.37
N CYS A 12 -39.24 9.74 -21.47
CA CYS A 12 -38.83 8.93 -22.59
C CYS A 12 -39.34 7.48 -22.41
N ARG A 13 -40.37 7.12 -23.19
CA ARG A 13 -40.85 5.75 -23.31
C ARG A 13 -39.94 5.00 -24.29
N GLY A 14 -39.27 3.95 -23.81
CA GLY A 14 -38.60 2.97 -24.65
C GLY A 14 -39.62 2.08 -25.34
N LEU A 15 -39.53 1.96 -26.67
CA LEU A 15 -40.24 1.01 -27.48
C LEU A 15 -39.58 -0.38 -27.37
N ALA A 16 -40.28 -1.32 -26.74
CA ALA A 16 -40.00 -2.74 -26.84
C ALA A 16 -40.68 -3.26 -28.07
N ALA A 17 -39.91 -3.67 -29.08
CA ALA A 17 -40.41 -4.43 -30.22
C ALA A 17 -40.42 -5.91 -29.85
N SER A 18 -41.61 -6.45 -29.59
CA SER A 18 -41.87 -7.89 -29.50
C SER A 18 -41.94 -8.49 -30.92
N VAL A 19 -41.01 -9.38 -31.24
CA VAL A 19 -41.09 -10.20 -32.46
C VAL A 19 -41.81 -11.50 -32.11
N ASP A 20 -42.96 -11.70 -32.76
CA ASP A 20 -43.80 -12.90 -32.65
C ASP A 20 -43.17 -14.02 -33.46
N LEU A 21 -42.80 -15.11 -32.78
CA LEU A 21 -42.13 -16.30 -33.33
C LEU A 21 -43.13 -17.43 -33.58
N ARG A 22 -44.20 -17.17 -34.37
CA ARG A 22 -45.10 -18.20 -34.88
C ARG A 22 -45.44 -17.92 -36.30
N LEU A 23 -44.66 -18.49 -37.22
CA LEU A 23 -45.06 -18.93 -38.56
C LEU A 23 -43.79 -19.16 -39.39
N LEU A 24 -43.30 -20.38 -39.40
CA LEU A 24 -42.55 -21.02 -40.53
C LEU A 24 -42.19 -22.43 -40.11
N ARG A 25 -43.19 -23.32 -40.16
CA ARG A 25 -42.97 -24.76 -40.36
C ARG A 25 -43.35 -25.08 -41.78
N SER A 26 -42.37 -25.25 -42.65
CA SER A 26 -42.40 -26.22 -43.75
C SER A 26 -41.17 -26.00 -44.64
N ALA A 27 -40.40 -27.01 -44.74
CA ALA A 27 -39.50 -27.43 -45.81
C ALA A 27 -38.13 -27.83 -45.25
N GLY A 28 -37.91 -29.13 -45.20
CA GLY A 28 -36.66 -29.72 -44.77
C GLY A 28 -35.49 -29.41 -45.69
N ARG A 29 -34.38 -29.20 -45.07
CA ARG A 29 -33.02 -29.56 -45.46
C ARG A 29 -32.10 -29.24 -44.30
N GLU A 30 -31.60 -30.27 -43.66
CA GLU A 30 -30.49 -30.18 -42.72
C GLU A 30 -29.27 -29.58 -43.45
N ARG A 31 -28.93 -28.34 -43.12
CA ARG A 31 -27.59 -27.82 -43.35
C ARG A 31 -26.92 -27.71 -41.98
N ARG A 32 -25.82 -28.47 -41.84
CA ARG A 32 -24.88 -28.29 -40.73
C ARG A 32 -24.50 -26.83 -40.65
N CYS A 33 -24.88 -26.17 -39.57
CA CYS A 33 -24.34 -24.87 -39.25
C CYS A 33 -22.91 -25.11 -38.79
N ASP A 34 -21.96 -24.76 -39.63
CA ASP A 34 -20.57 -24.60 -39.27
C ASP A 34 -20.50 -23.55 -38.13
N ALA A 35 -19.90 -23.98 -37.02
CA ALA A 35 -19.68 -23.11 -35.88
C ALA A 35 -18.86 -21.90 -36.35
N HIS A 36 -19.49 -20.74 -36.41
CA HIS A 36 -18.74 -19.49 -36.52
C HIS A 36 -17.79 -19.37 -35.33
N PRO A 37 -16.49 -19.11 -35.55
CA PRO A 37 -15.60 -18.85 -34.47
C PRO A 37 -16.10 -17.60 -33.76
N THR A 38 -16.50 -17.77 -32.51
CA THR A 38 -16.80 -16.64 -31.63
C THR A 38 -15.52 -15.82 -31.51
N ILE A 39 -15.42 -14.71 -32.24
CA ILE A 39 -14.37 -13.73 -32.07
C ILE A 39 -14.56 -13.21 -30.64
N ARG A 40 -13.79 -13.76 -29.68
CA ARG A 40 -13.59 -13.11 -28.39
C ARG A 40 -12.92 -11.79 -28.71
N LEU A 41 -13.68 -10.71 -28.62
CA LEU A 41 -13.12 -9.37 -28.55
C LEU A 41 -12.12 -9.42 -27.37
N ILE A 42 -10.84 -9.41 -27.71
CA ILE A 42 -9.77 -9.17 -26.74
C ILE A 42 -10.05 -7.73 -26.28
N GLN A 43 -10.72 -7.60 -25.14
CA GLN A 43 -10.76 -6.34 -24.45
C GLN A 43 -9.29 -6.02 -24.15
N HIS A 44 -8.73 -5.02 -24.82
CA HIS A 44 -7.47 -4.40 -24.45
C HIS A 44 -7.69 -3.80 -23.06
N GLN A 45 -7.47 -4.62 -22.03
CA GLN A 45 -7.35 -4.09 -20.67
C GLN A 45 -6.16 -3.14 -20.72
N GLN A 46 -6.40 -1.88 -20.36
CA GLN A 46 -5.30 -0.93 -20.19
C GLN A 46 -4.29 -1.52 -19.19
N PRO A 47 -2.98 -1.38 -19.44
CA PRO A 47 -1.99 -1.88 -18.52
C PRO A 47 -2.24 -1.26 -17.14
N MET A 48 -2.13 -2.08 -16.10
CA MET A 48 -2.24 -1.63 -14.71
C MET A 48 -1.21 -0.53 -14.44
N LYS A 49 -1.58 0.47 -13.66
CA LYS A 49 -0.75 1.62 -13.32
C LYS A 49 -0.28 1.49 -11.88
N ILE A 50 1.02 1.49 -11.66
CA ILE A 50 1.64 1.36 -10.34
C ILE A 50 2.41 2.63 -10.00
N LEU A 51 2.18 3.18 -8.79
CA LEU A 51 3.03 4.20 -8.19
C LEU A 51 4.04 3.52 -7.28
N LEU A 52 5.33 3.79 -7.53
CA LEU A 52 6.44 3.31 -6.70
C LEU A 52 7.01 4.45 -5.85
N SER A 53 7.35 4.15 -4.59
CA SER A 53 8.09 5.03 -3.68
C SER A 53 9.01 4.21 -2.76
N ASN A 54 9.80 4.85 -1.91
CA ASN A 54 10.63 4.23 -0.86
C ASN A 54 11.02 5.28 0.19
N ASP A 55 11.85 4.89 1.16
CA ASP A 55 12.48 5.84 2.11
C ASP A 55 14.02 5.88 2.02
N ASP A 56 14.65 4.96 1.30
CA ASP A 56 16.09 4.95 1.07
C ASP A 56 16.58 6.00 0.04
N GLY A 57 15.63 6.62 -0.69
CA GLY A 57 15.90 7.59 -1.75
C GLY A 57 15.80 7.02 -3.17
N PHE A 58 15.59 7.90 -4.16
CA PHE A 58 15.29 7.51 -5.55
C PHE A 58 16.41 6.75 -6.27
N GLN A 59 17.64 6.83 -5.79
CA GLN A 59 18.81 6.12 -6.35
C GLN A 59 19.14 4.80 -5.63
N ALA A 60 18.41 4.48 -4.57
CA ALA A 60 18.67 3.27 -3.80
C ALA A 60 18.51 2.01 -4.66
N PRO A 61 19.41 1.00 -4.52
CA PRO A 61 19.30 -0.26 -5.29
C PRO A 61 17.94 -0.93 -5.17
N GLY A 62 17.31 -0.85 -3.98
CA GLY A 62 16.01 -1.47 -3.73
C GLY A 62 14.88 -0.94 -4.61
N ILE A 63 14.75 0.37 -4.79
CA ILE A 63 13.69 0.93 -5.64
C ILE A 63 13.98 0.72 -7.12
N VAL A 64 15.25 0.72 -7.51
CA VAL A 64 15.65 0.47 -8.90
C VAL A 64 15.30 -0.97 -9.27
N ALA A 65 15.73 -1.95 -8.50
CA ALA A 65 15.43 -3.37 -8.74
C ALA A 65 13.91 -3.63 -8.72
N LEU A 66 13.18 -3.04 -7.77
CA LEU A 66 11.72 -3.16 -7.69
C LEU A 66 11.03 -2.57 -8.92
N TYR A 67 11.46 -1.40 -9.38
CA TYR A 67 10.92 -0.75 -10.58
C TYR A 67 11.14 -1.62 -11.82
N GLU A 68 12.36 -2.10 -12.04
CA GLU A 68 12.70 -2.96 -13.18
C GLU A 68 11.87 -4.25 -13.17
N ALA A 69 11.71 -4.88 -12.00
CA ALA A 69 10.91 -6.08 -11.87
C ALA A 69 9.42 -5.84 -12.17
N LEU A 70 8.82 -4.76 -11.67
CA LEU A 70 7.39 -4.49 -11.78
C LEU A 70 6.97 -3.87 -13.12
N THR A 71 7.84 -3.14 -13.80
CA THR A 71 7.54 -2.57 -15.13
C THR A 71 7.40 -3.63 -16.22
N THR A 72 7.79 -4.87 -15.94
CA THR A 72 7.47 -6.03 -16.79
C THR A 72 6.00 -6.45 -16.71
N LEU A 73 5.25 -6.02 -15.66
CA LEU A 73 3.86 -6.37 -15.40
C LEU A 73 2.89 -5.21 -15.64
N ALA A 74 3.35 -3.97 -15.44
CA ALA A 74 2.47 -2.80 -15.35
C ALA A 74 3.20 -1.50 -15.80
N ASP A 75 2.43 -0.42 -16.04
CA ASP A 75 3.00 0.92 -16.24
C ASP A 75 3.39 1.50 -14.87
N GLY A 76 4.68 1.50 -14.57
CA GLY A 76 5.25 2.01 -13.32
C GLY A 76 5.65 3.47 -13.40
N LYS A 77 5.30 4.26 -12.38
CA LYS A 77 5.85 5.60 -12.15
C LYS A 77 6.50 5.65 -10.77
N CYS A 78 7.71 6.19 -10.73
CA CYS A 78 8.46 6.34 -9.49
C CYS A 78 8.44 7.80 -9.04
N VAL A 79 8.03 8.02 -7.77
CA VAL A 79 8.15 9.30 -7.05
C VAL A 79 8.70 8.98 -5.65
N ALA A 80 9.94 9.36 -5.38
CA ALA A 80 10.66 8.94 -4.18
C ALA A 80 11.44 10.12 -3.55
N PRO A 81 11.86 10.03 -2.30
CA PRO A 81 12.68 11.05 -1.67
C PRO A 81 14.03 11.26 -2.38
N GLU A 82 14.53 12.49 -2.35
CA GLU A 82 15.86 12.82 -2.86
C GLU A 82 16.96 12.08 -2.10
N HIS A 83 16.82 12.00 -0.77
CA HIS A 83 17.80 11.40 0.14
C HIS A 83 17.16 10.34 1.02
N ASN A 84 17.97 9.59 1.75
CA ASN A 84 17.50 8.62 2.73
C ASN A 84 16.69 9.32 3.83
N ASN A 85 15.48 8.84 4.07
CA ASN A 85 14.50 9.32 5.04
C ASN A 85 14.11 8.22 6.05
N SER A 86 15.01 7.32 6.38
CA SER A 86 14.75 6.25 7.36
C SER A 86 14.20 6.79 8.68
N ALA A 87 13.27 6.07 9.27
CA ALA A 87 12.60 6.40 10.54
C ALA A 87 11.77 7.71 10.53
N LYS A 88 11.33 8.18 9.36
CA LYS A 88 10.44 9.36 9.25
C LYS A 88 8.96 9.03 9.38
N SER A 89 8.59 7.75 9.44
CA SER A 89 7.19 7.33 9.57
C SER A 89 6.32 7.90 8.43
N SER A 90 5.07 8.26 8.73
CA SER A 90 4.11 8.89 7.83
C SER A 90 4.07 10.42 7.98
N ALA A 91 5.22 11.04 8.29
CA ALA A 91 5.29 12.50 8.48
C ALA A 91 5.03 13.24 7.16
N LEU A 92 4.22 14.30 7.21
CA LEU A 92 3.96 15.21 6.10
C LEU A 92 4.64 16.55 6.33
N THR A 93 5.22 17.12 5.26
CA THR A 93 5.88 18.44 5.26
C THR A 93 4.86 19.53 4.98
N LEU A 94 4.32 20.16 6.05
CA LEU A 94 3.27 21.19 5.93
C LEU A 94 3.79 22.63 6.00
N HIS A 95 5.05 22.83 6.42
CA HIS A 95 5.56 24.17 6.73
C HIS A 95 6.61 24.69 5.73
N SER A 96 6.92 23.93 4.70
CA SER A 96 7.86 24.31 3.64
C SER A 96 7.43 23.77 2.30
N PRO A 97 7.81 24.46 1.20
CA PRO A 97 7.49 23.98 -0.15
C PRO A 97 8.29 22.70 -0.48
N LEU A 98 7.66 21.82 -1.23
CA LEU A 98 8.29 20.65 -1.80
C LEU A 98 8.71 20.93 -3.24
N TYR A 99 9.92 20.54 -3.60
CA TYR A 99 10.46 20.66 -4.95
C TYR A 99 10.53 19.29 -5.60
N VAL A 100 10.03 19.20 -6.84
CA VAL A 100 10.00 17.96 -7.61
C VAL A 100 10.96 18.09 -8.76
N HIS A 101 11.87 17.14 -8.87
CA HIS A 101 12.83 17.04 -9.97
C HIS A 101 12.65 15.72 -10.71
N GLN A 102 13.22 15.64 -11.91
CA GLN A 102 13.23 14.42 -12.70
C GLN A 102 14.67 13.99 -12.98
N ALA A 103 14.99 12.75 -12.68
CA ALA A 103 16.26 12.13 -12.97
C ALA A 103 16.33 11.63 -14.42
N ALA A 104 17.54 11.34 -14.91
CA ALA A 104 17.77 10.86 -16.28
C ALA A 104 17.04 9.53 -16.61
N ASN A 105 16.82 8.67 -15.60
CA ASN A 105 16.06 7.42 -15.74
C ASN A 105 14.53 7.63 -15.72
N GLY A 106 14.05 8.87 -15.65
CA GLY A 106 12.63 9.21 -15.62
C GLY A 106 12.01 9.19 -14.22
N PHE A 107 12.72 8.79 -13.17
CA PHE A 107 12.24 8.87 -11.80
C PHE A 107 12.05 10.33 -11.38
N ARG A 108 10.98 10.61 -10.65
CA ARG A 108 10.80 11.89 -9.96
C ARG A 108 11.28 11.76 -8.54
N TYR A 109 11.98 12.79 -8.06
CA TYR A 109 12.44 12.84 -6.68
C TYR A 109 12.07 14.17 -6.02
N VAL A 110 11.90 14.12 -4.71
CA VAL A 110 11.33 15.20 -3.90
C VAL A 110 12.19 15.42 -2.67
N ASN A 111 12.40 16.68 -2.29
CA ASN A 111 13.06 17.06 -1.05
C ASN A 111 12.16 16.89 0.19
N GLY A 112 11.36 15.82 0.20
CA GLY A 112 10.36 15.51 1.23
C GLY A 112 10.50 14.11 1.79
N THR A 113 9.52 13.74 2.59
CA THR A 113 9.39 12.40 3.18
C THR A 113 8.82 11.40 2.16
N PRO A 114 8.88 10.08 2.44
CA PRO A 114 8.20 9.07 1.62
C PRO A 114 6.69 9.32 1.48
N ALA A 115 6.02 9.72 2.58
CA ALA A 115 4.60 10.06 2.55
C ALA A 115 4.33 11.30 1.68
N ASP A 116 5.16 12.35 1.76
CA ASP A 116 5.08 13.52 0.87
C ASP A 116 5.14 13.12 -0.61
N CYS A 117 6.05 12.21 -0.97
CA CYS A 117 6.22 11.74 -2.34
C CYS A 117 4.95 11.10 -2.88
N VAL A 118 4.32 10.21 -2.10
CA VAL A 118 3.06 9.56 -2.48
C VAL A 118 1.93 10.56 -2.50
N HIS A 119 1.83 11.43 -1.48
CA HIS A 119 0.79 12.46 -1.38
C HIS A 119 0.75 13.37 -2.61
N ILE A 120 1.88 14.00 -2.95
CA ILE A 120 1.94 14.91 -4.10
C ILE A 120 1.79 14.17 -5.44
N ALA A 121 2.24 12.91 -5.52
CA ALA A 121 2.03 12.09 -6.71
C ALA A 121 0.54 11.90 -6.98
N LEU A 122 -0.24 11.56 -5.95
CA LEU A 122 -1.66 11.28 -6.05
C LEU A 122 -2.52 12.54 -6.21
N THR A 123 -2.09 13.66 -5.62
CA THR A 123 -2.88 14.91 -5.60
C THR A 123 -2.54 15.87 -6.73
N GLY A 124 -1.41 15.67 -7.45
CA GLY A 124 -1.02 16.66 -8.46
C GLY A 124 -0.12 16.16 -9.60
N LEU A 125 0.81 15.22 -9.35
CA LEU A 125 1.83 14.91 -10.35
C LEU A 125 1.43 13.88 -11.40
N LEU A 126 0.57 12.92 -11.06
CA LEU A 126 0.25 11.82 -11.97
C LEU A 126 -0.86 12.17 -12.96
N GLY A 127 -1.84 12.99 -12.56
CA GLY A 127 -3.02 13.28 -13.38
C GLY A 127 -3.98 12.10 -13.57
N TYR A 128 -3.74 10.99 -12.88
CA TYR A 128 -4.57 9.79 -12.85
C TYR A 128 -4.41 9.07 -11.50
N ARG A 129 -5.36 8.21 -11.16
CA ARG A 129 -5.31 7.35 -9.98
C ARG A 129 -4.58 6.05 -10.35
N PRO A 130 -3.49 5.67 -9.67
CA PRO A 130 -2.87 4.36 -9.85
C PRO A 130 -3.76 3.25 -9.26
N ASP A 131 -3.57 2.04 -9.76
CA ASP A 131 -4.29 0.84 -9.31
C ASP A 131 -3.63 0.22 -8.08
N LEU A 132 -2.34 0.50 -7.85
CA LEU A 132 -1.53 -0.02 -6.75
C LEU A 132 -0.45 0.98 -6.36
N VAL A 133 -0.23 1.15 -5.07
CA VAL A 133 0.96 1.82 -4.51
C VAL A 133 1.92 0.77 -3.97
N VAL A 134 3.17 0.81 -4.41
CA VAL A 134 4.23 -0.11 -3.97
C VAL A 134 5.37 0.70 -3.38
N SER A 135 5.74 0.41 -2.15
CA SER A 135 6.86 1.06 -1.47
C SER A 135 7.98 0.08 -1.18
N GLY A 136 9.22 0.47 -1.45
CA GLY A 136 10.41 -0.34 -1.17
C GLY A 136 11.32 -0.48 -2.40
N ILE A 137 12.20 -1.51 -2.44
CA ILE A 137 12.47 -2.48 -1.35
C ILE A 137 13.36 -1.80 -0.33
N ASN A 138 12.97 -1.82 0.94
CA ASN A 138 13.75 -1.23 2.03
C ASN A 138 15.00 -2.03 2.35
N ASN A 139 16.07 -1.34 2.70
CA ASN A 139 17.33 -1.92 3.19
C ASN A 139 17.25 -2.23 4.69
N GLY A 140 16.68 -3.34 5.01
CA GLY A 140 16.43 -3.79 6.38
C GLY A 140 14.95 -4.08 6.62
N ALA A 141 14.66 -4.88 7.64
CA ALA A 141 13.30 -5.31 7.96
C ALA A 141 12.45 -4.19 8.54
N ASN A 142 11.14 -4.24 8.25
CA ASN A 142 10.11 -3.45 8.91
C ASN A 142 9.13 -4.45 9.58
N MET A 143 9.46 -4.90 10.80
CA MET A 143 8.73 -5.95 11.52
C MET A 143 8.27 -5.50 12.90
N GLY A 144 7.24 -6.15 13.40
CA GLY A 144 6.68 -5.89 14.72
C GLY A 144 6.30 -4.43 14.93
N GLY A 145 6.52 -3.91 16.14
CA GLY A 145 6.22 -2.51 16.48
C GLY A 145 7.04 -1.47 15.70
N ASP A 146 8.13 -1.88 15.03
CA ASP A 146 8.98 -0.94 14.27
C ASP A 146 8.31 -0.47 12.97
N THR A 147 7.27 -1.16 12.49
CA THR A 147 6.46 -0.73 11.34
C THR A 147 5.90 0.69 11.50
N ILE A 148 5.62 1.12 12.73
CA ILE A 148 5.10 2.47 13.04
C ILE A 148 6.13 3.58 12.67
N TYR A 149 7.42 3.28 12.77
CA TYR A 149 8.49 4.25 12.48
C TYR A 149 8.98 4.19 11.03
N SER A 150 8.56 3.17 10.29
CA SER A 150 9.03 2.92 8.93
C SER A 150 8.53 3.96 7.94
N GLY A 151 9.44 4.59 7.20
CA GLY A 151 9.10 5.43 6.06
C GLY A 151 8.58 4.62 4.87
N THR A 152 9.10 3.40 4.68
CA THR A 152 8.61 2.47 3.63
C THR A 152 7.15 2.11 3.86
N VAL A 153 6.78 1.71 5.09
CA VAL A 153 5.40 1.43 5.47
C VAL A 153 4.56 2.70 5.40
N GLY A 154 5.12 3.86 5.81
CA GLY A 154 4.46 5.17 5.76
C GLY A 154 4.05 5.57 4.35
N ALA A 155 4.91 5.35 3.35
CA ALA A 155 4.57 5.61 1.94
C ALA A 155 3.44 4.71 1.43
N ALA A 156 3.47 3.42 1.76
CA ALA A 156 2.38 2.51 1.42
C ALA A 156 1.07 2.89 2.13
N MET A 157 1.17 3.27 3.42
CA MET A 157 0.03 3.74 4.22
C MET A 157 -0.61 4.98 3.62
N GLU A 158 0.17 5.93 3.10
CA GLU A 158 -0.37 7.11 2.43
C GLU A 158 -1.21 6.71 1.21
N GLY A 159 -0.74 5.79 0.38
CA GLY A 159 -1.54 5.23 -0.73
C GLY A 159 -2.84 4.59 -0.26
N TYR A 160 -2.80 3.81 0.82
CA TYR A 160 -3.97 3.19 1.42
C TYR A 160 -4.99 4.22 1.93
N LEU A 161 -4.54 5.32 2.54
CA LEU A 161 -5.40 6.41 3.01
C LEU A 161 -6.16 7.11 1.86
N PHE A 162 -5.58 7.12 0.66
CA PHE A 162 -6.26 7.54 -0.57
C PHE A 162 -7.20 6.46 -1.14
N GLY A 163 -7.42 5.37 -0.42
CA GLY A 163 -8.28 4.27 -0.85
C GLY A 163 -7.67 3.37 -1.93
N ILE A 164 -6.35 3.43 -2.16
CA ILE A 164 -5.65 2.61 -3.15
C ILE A 164 -5.05 1.40 -2.44
N PRO A 165 -5.16 0.17 -2.99
CA PRO A 165 -4.40 -0.96 -2.52
C PRO A 165 -2.92 -0.63 -2.41
N ALA A 166 -2.27 -1.00 -1.30
CA ALA A 166 -0.88 -0.63 -1.08
C ALA A 166 -0.06 -1.76 -0.44
N ILE A 167 1.22 -1.84 -0.81
CA ILE A 167 2.14 -2.87 -0.31
C ILE A 167 3.52 -2.26 -0.04
N ALA A 168 4.08 -2.57 1.12
CA ALA A 168 5.44 -2.25 1.50
C ALA A 168 6.31 -3.51 1.43
N PHE A 169 7.45 -3.43 0.75
CA PHE A 169 8.45 -4.50 0.66
C PHE A 169 9.73 -4.10 1.38
N SER A 170 10.25 -5.02 2.18
CA SER A 170 11.50 -4.86 2.92
C SER A 170 12.36 -6.12 2.77
N GLN A 171 13.65 -5.96 2.54
CA GLN A 171 14.62 -7.05 2.62
C GLN A 171 15.10 -7.15 4.07
N VAL A 172 14.98 -8.34 4.66
CA VAL A 172 15.53 -8.59 6.01
C VAL A 172 17.05 -8.53 5.96
N ASP A 173 17.66 -7.98 6.99
CA ASP A 173 19.07 -7.65 7.08
C ASP A 173 19.51 -6.52 6.13
N LYS A 174 20.52 -5.77 6.59
CA LYS A 174 21.08 -4.67 5.81
C LYS A 174 22.11 -5.18 4.81
N GLY A 175 22.25 -4.42 3.75
CA GLY A 175 23.09 -4.78 2.60
C GLY A 175 22.23 -5.23 1.42
N TRP A 176 22.69 -5.04 0.22
CA TRP A 176 21.93 -5.32 -1.00
C TRP A 176 22.33 -6.66 -1.64
N GLY A 177 22.77 -7.64 -0.82
CA GLY A 177 23.36 -8.88 -1.31
C GLY A 177 22.44 -9.70 -2.23
N GLU A 178 21.15 -9.79 -1.87
CA GLU A 178 20.16 -10.58 -2.61
C GLU A 178 18.98 -9.71 -3.08
N ILE A 179 19.25 -8.46 -3.46
CA ILE A 179 18.20 -7.52 -3.83
C ILE A 179 17.43 -7.98 -5.08
N GLU A 180 18.09 -8.62 -6.03
CA GLU A 180 17.45 -9.16 -7.22
C GLU A 180 16.48 -10.31 -6.88
N SER A 181 16.86 -11.16 -5.93
CA SER A 181 16.01 -12.22 -5.38
C SER A 181 14.78 -11.63 -4.71
N ALA A 182 14.96 -10.56 -3.92
CA ALA A 182 13.87 -9.86 -3.26
C ALA A 182 12.94 -9.18 -4.28
N ALA A 183 13.47 -8.56 -5.33
CA ALA A 183 12.70 -7.91 -6.40
C ALA A 183 11.90 -8.94 -7.23
N ALA A 184 12.52 -10.09 -7.54
CA ALA A 184 11.85 -11.20 -8.22
C ALA A 184 10.68 -11.75 -7.38
N LYS A 185 10.87 -11.92 -6.07
CA LYS A 185 9.82 -12.35 -5.14
C LYS A 185 8.71 -11.30 -5.01
N ALA A 186 9.04 -10.02 -4.92
CA ALA A 186 8.05 -8.94 -4.90
C ALA A 186 7.21 -8.93 -6.19
N ARG A 187 7.85 -9.11 -7.36
CA ARG A 187 7.18 -9.25 -8.64
C ARG A 187 6.20 -10.44 -8.65
N GLU A 188 6.64 -11.61 -8.18
CA GLU A 188 5.77 -12.79 -8.08
C GLU A 188 4.53 -12.51 -7.22
N ILE A 189 4.70 -11.88 -6.07
CA ILE A 189 3.60 -11.53 -5.16
C ILE A 189 2.63 -10.56 -5.85
N VAL A 190 3.12 -9.48 -6.46
CA VAL A 190 2.28 -8.51 -7.17
C VAL A 190 1.54 -9.19 -8.32
N GLN A 191 2.20 -10.04 -9.09
CA GLN A 191 1.57 -10.79 -10.19
C GLN A 191 0.43 -11.70 -9.68
N GLN A 192 0.61 -12.36 -8.53
CA GLN A 192 -0.44 -13.20 -7.93
C GLN A 192 -1.62 -12.37 -7.42
N LEU A 193 -1.37 -11.19 -6.81
CA LEU A 193 -2.43 -10.28 -6.37
C LEU A 193 -3.24 -9.77 -7.56
N MET A 194 -2.59 -9.45 -8.69
CA MET A 194 -3.25 -9.07 -9.94
C MET A 194 -4.08 -10.24 -10.51
N GLY A 195 -3.49 -11.43 -10.59
CA GLY A 195 -4.15 -12.63 -11.13
C GLY A 195 -5.39 -13.05 -10.34
N ASN A 196 -5.38 -12.85 -9.03
CA ASN A 196 -6.50 -13.11 -8.13
C ASN A 196 -7.51 -11.95 -8.05
N ARG A 197 -7.37 -10.92 -8.88
CA ARG A 197 -8.23 -9.72 -8.93
C ARG A 197 -8.30 -8.96 -7.59
N LEU A 198 -7.31 -9.11 -6.73
CA LEU A 198 -7.18 -8.32 -5.50
C LEU A 198 -6.70 -6.90 -5.79
N VAL A 199 -6.16 -6.68 -6.99
CA VAL A 199 -5.90 -5.37 -7.57
C VAL A 199 -6.79 -5.28 -8.81
N SER A 200 -7.71 -4.33 -8.81
CA SER A 200 -8.61 -4.06 -9.93
C SER A 200 -8.34 -2.64 -10.45
N PRO A 201 -8.60 -2.36 -11.75
CA PRO A 201 -8.52 -1.00 -12.25
C PRO A 201 -9.36 -0.05 -11.40
N ALA A 202 -8.85 1.16 -11.19
CA ALA A 202 -9.38 2.16 -10.25
C ALA A 202 -10.85 2.60 -10.52
N GLU A 203 -11.43 2.19 -11.62
CA GLU A 203 -12.82 2.51 -12.01
C GLU A 203 -13.87 1.62 -11.34
N SER A 204 -13.48 0.53 -10.64
CA SER A 204 -14.43 -0.28 -9.86
C SER A 204 -14.58 0.29 -8.47
N SER A 205 -15.72 0.91 -8.18
CA SER A 205 -16.05 1.59 -6.91
C SER A 205 -16.07 0.67 -5.67
N ASP A 206 -15.94 -0.64 -5.83
CA ASP A 206 -16.11 -1.64 -4.78
C ASP A 206 -14.82 -2.38 -4.39
N ALA A 207 -13.66 -2.03 -4.96
CA ALA A 207 -12.40 -2.63 -4.56
C ALA A 207 -12.02 -2.12 -3.16
N ALA A 208 -12.18 -2.98 -2.15
CA ALA A 208 -11.70 -2.68 -0.81
C ALA A 208 -10.20 -2.41 -0.86
N SER A 209 -9.77 -1.22 -0.42
CA SER A 209 -8.35 -0.92 -0.24
C SER A 209 -7.77 -1.82 0.87
N TRP A 210 -6.54 -2.24 0.70
CA TRP A 210 -5.82 -3.04 1.68
C TRP A 210 -4.37 -2.53 1.79
N LEU A 211 -3.75 -2.78 2.93
CA LEU A 211 -2.36 -2.43 3.19
C LEU A 211 -1.62 -3.69 3.64
N LEU A 212 -0.58 -4.08 2.90
CA LEU A 212 0.26 -5.23 3.20
C LEU A 212 1.68 -4.80 3.52
N ASN A 213 2.27 -5.42 4.54
CA ASN A 213 3.68 -5.31 4.88
C ASN A 213 4.36 -6.65 4.62
N VAL A 214 5.36 -6.68 3.75
CA VAL A 214 6.05 -7.90 3.33
C VAL A 214 7.53 -7.77 3.65
N ASN A 215 8.06 -8.75 4.39
CA ASN A 215 9.50 -8.86 4.66
C ASN A 215 10.04 -10.12 3.99
N ILE A 216 11.09 -9.94 3.18
CA ILE A 216 11.73 -10.97 2.37
C ILE A 216 13.11 -11.25 2.95
N PRO A 217 13.42 -12.49 3.40
CA PRO A 217 14.75 -12.84 3.87
C PRO A 217 15.83 -12.56 2.81
N ASN A 218 17.00 -12.08 3.27
CA ASN A 218 18.14 -11.78 2.41
C ASN A 218 18.87 -13.09 2.03
N MET A 219 18.30 -13.81 1.06
CA MET A 219 18.80 -15.11 0.60
C MET A 219 18.43 -15.34 -0.87
N PRO A 220 19.13 -16.27 -1.57
CA PRO A 220 18.81 -16.64 -2.94
C PRO A 220 17.35 -17.02 -3.13
N LEU A 221 16.78 -16.70 -4.30
CA LEU A 221 15.36 -16.87 -4.60
C LEU A 221 14.88 -18.32 -4.42
N ASP A 222 15.70 -19.29 -4.81
CA ASP A 222 15.43 -20.73 -4.70
C ASP A 222 15.53 -21.27 -3.25
N ALA A 223 16.21 -20.54 -2.37
CA ALA A 223 16.30 -20.85 -0.94
C ALA A 223 15.14 -20.25 -0.12
N LEU A 224 14.40 -19.28 -0.69
CA LEU A 224 13.22 -18.69 -0.03
C LEU A 224 12.13 -19.73 0.17
N LYS A 225 11.68 -19.89 1.40
CA LYS A 225 10.53 -20.74 1.69
C LYS A 225 9.20 -20.06 1.33
N PRO A 226 8.10 -20.82 1.22
CA PRO A 226 6.79 -20.28 0.88
C PRO A 226 6.38 -19.11 1.77
N LEU A 227 5.61 -18.17 1.18
CA LEU A 227 5.02 -17.04 1.89
C LEU A 227 4.14 -17.51 3.04
N LYS A 228 4.28 -16.87 4.21
CA LYS A 228 3.44 -17.05 5.39
C LYS A 228 2.66 -15.79 5.71
N LEU A 229 1.37 -15.94 5.97
CA LEU A 229 0.55 -14.91 6.59
C LEU A 229 0.95 -14.81 8.07
N CYS A 230 1.30 -13.61 8.52
CA CYS A 230 1.81 -13.35 9.86
C CYS A 230 1.03 -12.23 10.54
N ARG A 231 1.09 -12.22 11.88
CA ARG A 231 0.83 -11.02 12.68
C ARG A 231 2.14 -10.28 12.93
N LEU A 232 2.07 -9.01 13.27
CA LEU A 232 3.22 -8.29 13.79
C LEU A 232 3.67 -8.92 15.12
N GLY A 233 4.97 -9.14 15.28
CA GLY A 233 5.58 -9.42 16.57
C GLY A 233 5.61 -8.15 17.43
N ARG A 234 6.39 -8.17 18.51
CA ARG A 234 6.59 -6.98 19.34
C ARG A 234 7.96 -6.41 19.12
N ARG A 235 8.02 -5.08 19.23
CA ARG A 235 9.26 -4.32 19.17
C ARG A 235 10.30 -4.89 20.15
N HIS A 236 11.54 -4.79 19.74
CA HIS A 236 12.71 -5.15 20.51
C HIS A 236 12.83 -4.34 21.81
N ALA A 237 13.51 -4.89 22.80
CA ALA A 237 13.99 -4.08 23.90
C ALA A 237 15.04 -3.11 23.34
N ALA A 238 14.74 -1.81 23.30
CA ALA A 238 15.67 -0.82 22.83
C ALA A 238 16.98 -0.89 23.65
N GLU A 239 18.11 -0.89 22.96
CA GLU A 239 19.40 -0.77 23.59
C GLU A 239 19.55 0.61 24.26
N ARG A 240 20.49 0.69 25.19
CA ARG A 240 20.76 1.97 25.88
C ARG A 240 21.25 3.01 24.88
N VAL A 241 20.92 4.25 25.16
CA VAL A 241 21.45 5.40 24.43
C VAL A 241 22.99 5.37 24.42
N ILE A 242 23.58 5.64 23.28
CA ILE A 242 25.03 5.75 23.12
C ILE A 242 25.38 7.23 23.32
N VAL A 243 26.26 7.50 24.28
CA VAL A 243 26.72 8.85 24.60
C VAL A 243 28.14 9.07 24.08
N GLN A 244 28.37 10.16 23.38
CA GLN A 244 29.66 10.57 22.86
C GLN A 244 29.90 12.06 23.18
N ASP A 245 31.16 12.46 23.29
CA ASP A 245 31.51 13.87 23.39
C ASP A 245 31.81 14.44 21.99
N SER A 246 31.25 15.62 21.69
CA SER A 246 31.61 16.35 20.48
C SER A 246 33.06 16.88 20.60
N PRO A 247 33.71 17.26 19.49
CA PRO A 247 35.05 17.88 19.53
C PRO A 247 35.10 19.18 20.36
N ARG A 248 33.94 19.75 20.70
CA ARG A 248 33.81 20.96 21.54
C ARG A 248 33.39 20.68 22.99
N GLY A 249 33.33 19.37 23.39
CA GLY A 249 32.98 18.94 24.74
C GLY A 249 31.47 18.85 25.03
N GLU A 250 30.59 19.04 24.04
CA GLU A 250 29.15 18.86 24.22
C GLU A 250 28.78 17.38 24.18
N LYS A 251 27.84 16.93 25.02
CA LYS A 251 27.32 15.57 25.01
C LYS A 251 26.39 15.36 23.82
N MET A 252 26.70 14.36 23.00
CA MET A 252 25.85 13.85 21.89
C MET A 252 25.23 12.53 22.29
N TYR A 253 23.96 12.34 21.94
CA TYR A 253 23.19 11.16 22.29
C TYR A 253 22.67 10.49 21.02
N TRP A 254 22.95 9.20 20.87
CA TRP A 254 22.46 8.40 19.75
C TRP A 254 21.43 7.40 20.26
N ILE A 255 20.31 7.25 19.56
CA ILE A 255 19.37 6.17 19.84
C ILE A 255 20.07 4.85 19.55
N GLY A 256 20.10 3.97 20.53
CA GLY A 256 20.70 2.65 20.42
C GLY A 256 19.96 1.73 19.45
N GLY A 257 20.56 0.60 19.12
CA GLY A 257 19.94 -0.42 18.26
C GLY A 257 18.65 -0.97 18.83
N ALA A 258 17.86 -1.60 17.98
CA ALA A 258 16.59 -2.18 18.40
C ALA A 258 16.73 -3.41 19.32
N GLY A 259 17.86 -4.12 19.28
CA GLY A 259 18.09 -5.35 20.08
C GLY A 259 17.29 -6.56 19.56
N ALA A 260 17.13 -7.59 20.42
CA ALA A 260 16.38 -8.77 20.07
C ALA A 260 14.86 -8.57 20.15
N ALA A 261 14.09 -9.29 19.34
CA ALA A 261 12.64 -9.24 19.40
C ALA A 261 12.11 -9.61 20.78
N LYS A 262 11.09 -8.89 21.24
CA LYS A 262 10.39 -9.19 22.50
C LYS A 262 9.33 -10.28 22.33
N ASP A 263 8.72 -10.36 21.15
CA ASP A 263 7.77 -11.42 20.77
C ASP A 263 8.12 -11.87 19.35
N ASP A 264 8.77 -13.02 19.26
CA ASP A 264 9.14 -13.75 18.07
C ASP A 264 8.49 -15.15 18.02
N ALA A 265 7.39 -15.33 18.75
CA ALA A 265 6.66 -16.59 18.79
C ALA A 265 6.14 -17.00 17.41
N ASP A 266 5.78 -18.27 17.25
CA ASP A 266 5.19 -18.78 16.01
C ASP A 266 3.99 -17.93 15.55
N GLY A 267 3.88 -17.73 14.24
CA GLY A 267 2.90 -16.86 13.62
C GLY A 267 3.28 -15.38 13.55
N THR A 268 4.43 -14.96 14.11
CA THR A 268 4.96 -13.59 13.95
C THR A 268 5.80 -13.46 12.68
N ASP A 269 5.92 -12.22 12.21
CA ASP A 269 6.82 -11.83 11.12
C ASP A 269 8.29 -12.14 11.43
N PHE A 270 8.74 -11.93 12.66
CA PHE A 270 10.08 -12.30 13.13
C PHE A 270 10.34 -13.80 13.01
N HIS A 271 9.41 -14.63 13.52
CA HIS A 271 9.57 -16.08 13.45
C HIS A 271 9.61 -16.59 12.02
N ALA A 272 8.68 -16.12 11.18
CA ALA A 272 8.60 -16.54 9.79
C ALA A 272 9.90 -16.22 9.02
N THR A 273 10.41 -14.99 9.14
CA THR A 273 11.62 -14.57 8.43
C THR A 273 12.88 -15.26 8.96
N ALA A 274 12.99 -15.48 10.27
CA ALA A 274 14.10 -16.24 10.86
C ALA A 274 14.15 -17.70 10.37
N GLN A 275 12.98 -18.26 9.98
CA GLN A 275 12.89 -19.59 9.38
C GLN A 275 13.09 -19.60 7.86
N GLY A 276 13.35 -18.45 7.22
CA GLY A 276 13.54 -18.32 5.78
C GLY A 276 12.25 -18.19 4.98
N HIS A 277 11.11 -17.97 5.63
CA HIS A 277 9.85 -17.69 4.97
C HIS A 277 9.70 -16.20 4.65
N VAL A 278 9.06 -15.89 3.53
CA VAL A 278 8.58 -14.53 3.27
C VAL A 278 7.40 -14.28 4.20
N SER A 279 7.46 -13.24 5.01
CA SER A 279 6.33 -12.83 5.86
C SER A 279 5.44 -11.84 5.15
N MET A 280 4.11 -11.99 5.27
CA MET A 280 3.12 -11.02 4.82
C MET A 280 2.18 -10.72 5.98
N THR A 281 2.07 -9.46 6.34
CA THR A 281 1.22 -8.99 7.43
C THR A 281 0.24 -7.95 6.91
N PRO A 282 -1.09 -8.21 6.92
CA PRO A 282 -2.09 -7.18 6.67
C PRO A 282 -2.10 -6.15 7.80
N LEU A 283 -2.09 -4.87 7.44
CA LEU A 283 -2.08 -3.76 8.40
C LEU A 283 -3.41 -3.00 8.40
N LYS A 284 -3.74 -2.38 9.53
CA LYS A 284 -4.82 -1.42 9.68
C LYS A 284 -4.24 -0.09 10.16
N VAL A 285 -4.83 1.02 9.71
CA VAL A 285 -4.45 2.37 10.10
C VAL A 285 -5.37 2.92 11.19
N ASP A 286 -6.54 2.33 11.38
CA ASP A 286 -7.46 2.71 12.44
C ASP A 286 -6.86 2.35 13.81
N LEU A 287 -6.47 3.39 14.56
CA LEU A 287 -5.88 3.29 15.90
C LEU A 287 -6.95 3.31 17.02
N THR A 288 -8.23 3.31 16.68
CA THR A 288 -9.32 3.29 17.65
C THR A 288 -9.32 1.96 18.41
N ASP A 289 -9.31 2.01 19.73
CA ASP A 289 -9.47 0.84 20.58
C ASP A 289 -10.97 0.45 20.63
N HIS A 290 -11.43 -0.19 19.57
CA HIS A 290 -12.84 -0.58 19.41
C HIS A 290 -13.30 -1.54 20.50
N ASP A 291 -12.42 -2.40 21.00
CA ASP A 291 -12.76 -3.40 22.02
C ASP A 291 -13.08 -2.76 23.37
N ASN A 292 -12.52 -1.59 23.68
CA ASN A 292 -12.67 -0.91 24.94
C ASN A 292 -13.54 0.36 24.89
N LEU A 293 -14.18 0.67 23.76
CA LEU A 293 -15.05 1.86 23.64
C LEU A 293 -16.17 1.86 24.70
N GLY A 294 -16.77 0.71 24.99
CA GLY A 294 -17.82 0.59 26.01
C GLY A 294 -17.32 0.93 27.42
N TYR A 295 -16.13 0.48 27.79
CA TYR A 295 -15.49 0.82 29.05
C TYR A 295 -15.23 2.33 29.18
N TRP A 296 -14.66 2.94 28.12
CA TRP A 296 -14.36 4.36 28.11
C TRP A 296 -15.61 5.23 28.09
N ALA A 297 -16.70 4.80 27.45
CA ALA A 297 -17.99 5.50 27.50
C ALA A 297 -18.55 5.58 28.93
N GLN A 298 -18.51 4.46 29.68
CA GLN A 298 -18.91 4.44 31.08
C GLN A 298 -18.02 5.34 31.95
N THR A 299 -16.71 5.31 31.70
CA THR A 299 -15.76 6.14 32.43
C THR A 299 -16.01 7.63 32.17
N ALA A 300 -16.24 8.03 30.92
CA ALA A 300 -16.58 9.40 30.55
C ALA A 300 -17.88 9.90 31.24
N ALA A 301 -18.92 9.04 31.31
CA ALA A 301 -20.15 9.36 32.02
C ALA A 301 -19.92 9.62 33.51
N ARG A 302 -19.08 8.81 34.18
CA ARG A 302 -18.71 9.01 35.60
C ARG A 302 -17.93 10.33 35.79
N MET A 303 -16.99 10.67 34.88
CA MET A 303 -16.24 11.92 34.94
C MET A 303 -17.18 13.14 34.83
N GLN A 304 -18.18 13.11 33.93
CA GLN A 304 -19.18 14.17 33.79
C GLN A 304 -20.04 14.34 35.03
N ALA A 305 -20.46 13.24 35.67
CA ALA A 305 -21.22 13.27 36.91
C ALA A 305 -20.41 13.86 38.08
N PHE A 306 -19.09 13.59 38.13
CA PHE A 306 -18.19 14.14 39.15
C PHE A 306 -18.07 15.68 39.06
N VAL A 307 -17.87 16.20 37.84
CA VAL A 307 -17.78 17.67 37.58
C VAL A 307 -19.11 18.38 37.98
N ALA A 308 -20.25 17.76 37.73
CA ALA A 308 -21.55 18.34 38.10
C ALA A 308 -21.76 18.45 39.62
N VAL A 309 -21.17 17.57 40.44
CA VAL A 309 -21.25 17.61 41.89
C VAL A 309 -20.30 18.67 42.52
N GLU A 310 -19.14 18.90 41.95
CA GLU A 310 -18.20 19.93 42.42
C GLU A 310 -18.58 21.35 42.01
N GLY A 311 -19.31 21.52 40.91
CA GLY A 311 -19.80 22.84 40.45
C GLY A 311 -20.98 23.40 41.23
N VAL A 312 -21.48 22.68 42.24
CA VAL A 312 -22.64 23.08 43.11
C VAL A 312 -22.16 23.45 44.54
N ARG A 313 -20.88 23.56 44.80
CA ARG A 313 -20.35 24.05 46.08
C ARG A 313 -19.84 25.48 46.05
#